data_12a95916f68f6e681243b30b4fdd18a2
#
_entry.id   12a95916f68f6e681243b30b4fdd18a2
#
_cell.length_a   1.000
_cell.length_b   1.000
_cell.length_c   1.000
_cell.angle_alpha   90.00
_cell.angle_beta   90.00
_cell.angle_gamma   90.00
#
_symmetry.space_group_name_H-M   'P 1'
#
loop_
_entity.id
_entity.type
_entity.pdbx_description
1 polymer ?
#
loop_
_entity_poly.entity_id
_entity_poly.type
_entity_poly.pdbx_seq_one_letter_code
_entity_poly.pdbx_strand_id
1 'polypeptide(L)'
;FDRENPACAKLASALLYGIRSDTDDYLTAREIDYRAASYLAPYADHELLMAISMQSISPRTMEITQRCFANKVIADTFMIAGAGFVREEDRDSIGQAADYLLQREGIDTVLCYGIVNNQFIDGSLRTTSNVVEPDRFIKELLGKGPHGEFYGGGRADKGAFKGDLGLFSNNTDRELLWNISKKTVEDLFFNKIGINAEEQNRTTG
;
A
#
# COMPACT_ATOMS: atom_id res chain seq x y z
N PHE A 1 -15.84 -7.88 33.20
CA PHE A 1 -14.42 -8.24 33.15
C PHE A 1 -13.87 -8.42 34.57
N ASP A 2 -13.03 -9.43 34.74
CA ASP A 2 -12.35 -9.75 36.00
C ASP A 2 -10.85 -9.50 35.80
N ARG A 3 -10.25 -8.69 36.70
CA ARG A 3 -8.82 -8.31 36.60
C ARG A 3 -7.87 -9.46 36.90
N GLU A 4 -8.30 -10.42 37.70
CA GLU A 4 -7.47 -11.58 38.07
C GLU A 4 -7.55 -12.73 37.06
N ASN A 5 -8.48 -12.65 36.09
CA ASN A 5 -8.66 -13.69 35.09
C ASN A 5 -7.83 -13.40 33.81
N PRO A 6 -6.81 -14.22 33.52
CA PRO A 6 -5.96 -14.02 32.33
C PRO A 6 -6.73 -14.05 30.98
N ALA A 7 -7.87 -14.76 30.92
CA ALA A 7 -8.70 -14.78 29.72
C ALA A 7 -9.41 -13.43 29.51
N CYS A 8 -9.81 -12.76 30.61
CA CYS A 8 -10.36 -11.41 30.54
C CYS A 8 -9.31 -10.40 30.09
N ALA A 9 -8.06 -10.51 30.54
CA ALA A 9 -6.98 -9.63 30.10
C ALA A 9 -6.71 -9.76 28.60
N LYS A 10 -6.61 -10.98 28.08
CA LYS A 10 -6.45 -11.23 26.65
C LYS A 10 -7.62 -10.70 25.81
N LEU A 11 -8.85 -10.94 26.27
CA LEU A 11 -10.06 -10.44 25.60
C LEU A 11 -10.13 -8.91 25.59
N ALA A 12 -9.82 -8.27 26.74
CA ALA A 12 -9.78 -6.82 26.85
C ALA A 12 -8.72 -6.21 25.92
N SER A 13 -7.54 -6.84 25.87
CA SER A 13 -6.46 -6.42 24.96
C SER A 13 -6.87 -6.57 23.49
N ALA A 14 -7.47 -7.68 23.12
CA ALA A 14 -7.95 -7.89 21.74
C ALA A 14 -9.02 -6.87 21.32
N LEU A 15 -9.98 -6.58 22.19
CA LEU A 15 -11.01 -5.59 21.93
C LEU A 15 -10.43 -4.17 21.86
N LEU A 16 -9.52 -3.82 22.76
CA LEU A 16 -8.86 -2.52 22.77
C LEU A 16 -8.00 -2.33 21.51
N TYR A 17 -7.26 -3.37 21.09
CA TYR A 17 -6.53 -3.35 19.83
C TYR A 17 -7.47 -3.22 18.62
N GLY A 18 -8.62 -3.92 18.62
CA GLY A 18 -9.64 -3.82 17.59
C GLY A 18 -10.20 -2.40 17.46
N ILE A 19 -10.58 -1.76 18.57
CA ILE A 19 -11.04 -0.36 18.58
C ILE A 19 -9.97 0.54 17.97
N ARG A 20 -8.73 0.41 18.40
CA ARG A 20 -7.61 1.21 17.94
C ARG A 20 -7.34 1.03 16.45
N SER A 21 -7.37 -0.21 15.95
CA SER A 21 -7.16 -0.55 14.55
C SER A 21 -8.29 -0.05 13.64
N ASP A 22 -9.54 -0.17 14.10
CA ASP A 22 -10.74 0.19 13.32
C ASP A 22 -10.96 1.70 13.27
N THR A 23 -10.39 2.43 14.22
CA THR A 23 -10.48 3.89 14.32
C THR A 23 -9.21 4.61 13.87
N ASP A 24 -8.32 3.95 13.16
CA ASP A 24 -7.05 4.49 12.69
C ASP A 24 -6.27 5.18 13.82
N ASP A 25 -5.93 4.41 14.84
CA ASP A 25 -5.24 4.89 16.06
C ASP A 25 -5.98 6.02 16.78
N TYR A 26 -7.32 5.92 16.85
CA TYR A 26 -8.28 6.88 17.41
C TYR A 26 -8.50 8.15 16.57
N LEU A 27 -7.92 8.30 15.39
CA LEU A 27 -8.12 9.49 14.54
C LEU A 27 -9.55 9.64 14.05
N THR A 28 -10.26 8.52 13.83
CA THR A 28 -11.66 8.50 13.39
C THR A 28 -12.63 8.06 14.50
N ALA A 29 -12.14 7.96 15.75
CA ALA A 29 -12.91 7.48 16.88
C ALA A 29 -14.03 8.43 17.26
N ARG A 30 -15.18 7.85 17.63
CA ARG A 30 -16.34 8.54 18.19
C ARG A 30 -16.35 8.42 19.72
N GLU A 31 -17.22 9.16 20.38
CA GLU A 31 -17.37 9.13 21.85
C GLU A 31 -17.55 7.69 22.39
N ILE A 32 -18.32 6.86 21.69
CA ILE A 32 -18.55 5.46 22.11
C ILE A 32 -17.25 4.64 22.12
N ASP A 33 -16.36 4.88 21.17
CA ASP A 33 -15.09 4.17 21.03
C ASP A 33 -14.14 4.54 22.19
N TYR A 34 -14.05 5.82 22.53
CA TYR A 34 -13.29 6.30 23.70
C TYR A 34 -13.84 5.76 25.02
N ARG A 35 -15.18 5.71 25.17
CA ARG A 35 -15.81 5.15 26.36
C ARG A 35 -15.53 3.66 26.51
N ALA A 36 -15.63 2.90 25.41
CA ALA A 36 -15.31 1.48 25.39
C ALA A 36 -13.83 1.25 25.72
N ALA A 37 -12.92 2.02 25.10
CA ALA A 37 -11.48 1.93 25.37
C ALA A 37 -11.15 2.25 26.84
N SER A 38 -11.72 3.30 27.40
CA SER A 38 -11.55 3.66 28.81
C SER A 38 -12.04 2.57 29.76
N TYR A 39 -13.14 1.89 29.42
CA TYR A 39 -13.66 0.75 30.21
C TYR A 39 -12.73 -0.47 30.14
N LEU A 40 -12.17 -0.77 28.97
CA LEU A 40 -11.32 -1.95 28.73
C LEU A 40 -9.90 -1.78 29.26
N ALA A 41 -9.34 -0.57 29.21
CA ALA A 41 -7.95 -0.27 29.54
C ALA A 41 -7.49 -0.83 30.91
N PRO A 42 -8.27 -0.76 32.02
CA PRO A 42 -7.86 -1.31 33.31
C PRO A 42 -7.74 -2.84 33.35
N TYR A 43 -8.29 -3.54 32.37
CA TYR A 43 -8.28 -5.01 32.27
C TYR A 43 -7.31 -5.52 31.22
N ALA A 44 -6.80 -4.65 30.36
CA ALA A 44 -5.93 -5.04 29.26
C ALA A 44 -4.52 -5.38 29.72
N ASP A 45 -3.91 -6.34 29.06
CA ASP A 45 -2.48 -6.67 29.17
C ASP A 45 -1.70 -5.70 28.30
N HIS A 46 -1.06 -4.72 28.92
CA HIS A 46 -0.28 -3.68 28.24
C HIS A 46 1.00 -4.21 27.58
N GLU A 47 1.61 -5.27 28.13
CA GLU A 47 2.80 -5.88 27.53
C GLU A 47 2.41 -6.57 26.20
N LEU A 48 1.29 -7.28 26.21
CA LEU A 48 0.73 -7.89 24.98
C LEU A 48 0.37 -6.82 23.95
N LEU A 49 -0.26 -5.72 24.36
CA LEU A 49 -0.59 -4.61 23.46
C LEU A 49 0.66 -3.97 22.86
N MET A 50 1.70 -3.75 23.66
CA MET A 50 2.99 -3.25 23.16
C MET A 50 3.62 -4.24 22.17
N ALA A 51 3.65 -5.53 22.49
CA ALA A 51 4.20 -6.56 21.60
C ALA A 51 3.47 -6.64 20.26
N ILE A 52 2.14 -6.52 20.25
CA ILE A 52 1.34 -6.49 19.03
C ILE A 52 1.57 -5.18 18.23
N SER A 53 1.71 -4.05 18.93
CA SER A 53 1.92 -2.74 18.29
C SER A 53 3.33 -2.59 17.70
N MET A 54 4.32 -3.26 18.26
CA MET A 54 5.69 -3.32 17.75
C MET A 54 5.84 -4.44 16.70
N GLN A 55 4.99 -4.43 15.66
CA GLN A 55 5.15 -5.38 14.57
C GLN A 55 6.50 -5.16 13.89
N SER A 56 7.35 -6.17 13.94
CA SER A 56 8.61 -6.17 13.22
C SER A 56 8.33 -6.29 11.71
N ILE A 57 8.93 -5.39 10.95
CA ILE A 57 8.91 -5.49 9.48
C ILE A 57 9.82 -6.65 9.07
N SER A 58 9.35 -7.54 8.20
CA SER A 58 10.16 -8.66 7.74
C SER A 58 11.39 -8.17 6.96
N PRO A 59 12.52 -8.88 6.99
CA PRO A 59 13.68 -8.53 6.16
C PRO A 59 13.32 -8.41 4.68
N ARG A 60 12.40 -9.24 4.21
CA ARG A 60 11.94 -9.21 2.82
C ARG A 60 11.13 -7.96 2.49
N THR A 61 10.25 -7.53 3.39
CA THR A 61 9.53 -6.26 3.24
C THR A 61 10.49 -5.08 3.21
N MET A 62 11.54 -5.10 4.04
CA MET A 62 12.58 -4.08 4.02
C MET A 62 13.33 -4.02 2.68
N GLU A 63 13.70 -5.18 2.12
CA GLU A 63 14.33 -5.27 0.80
C GLU A 63 13.43 -4.72 -0.32
N ILE A 64 12.13 -5.05 -0.30
CA ILE A 64 11.15 -4.57 -1.27
C ILE A 64 10.98 -3.06 -1.14
N THR A 65 10.87 -2.54 0.08
CA THR A 65 10.79 -1.11 0.36
C THR A 65 12.04 -0.38 -0.12
N GLN A 66 13.23 -0.93 0.12
CA GLN A 66 14.50 -0.38 -0.37
C GLN A 66 14.52 -0.30 -1.90
N ARG A 67 14.03 -1.33 -2.60
CA ARG A 67 13.93 -1.30 -4.08
C ARG A 67 12.94 -0.23 -4.55
N CYS A 68 11.81 -0.07 -3.88
CA CYS A 68 10.87 1.02 -4.16
C CYS A 68 11.55 2.39 -3.98
N PHE A 69 12.33 2.56 -2.92
CA PHE A 69 13.10 3.79 -2.71
C PHE A 69 14.10 4.07 -3.84
N ALA A 70 14.82 3.03 -4.29
CA ALA A 70 15.81 3.15 -5.35
C ALA A 70 15.18 3.47 -6.72
N ASN A 71 13.99 2.94 -6.98
CA ASN A 71 13.28 3.07 -8.26
C ASN A 71 12.13 4.08 -8.23
N LYS A 72 12.09 4.99 -7.24
CA LYS A 72 11.03 5.99 -7.18
C LYS A 72 11.24 7.11 -8.19
N VAL A 73 10.14 7.59 -8.74
CA VAL A 73 10.08 8.84 -9.50
C VAL A 73 9.03 9.73 -8.85
N ILE A 74 9.37 11.01 -8.71
CA ILE A 74 8.51 12.01 -8.06
C ILE A 74 8.12 13.04 -9.09
N ALA A 75 6.86 13.41 -9.07
CA ALA A 75 6.29 14.43 -9.91
C ALA A 75 5.28 15.23 -9.10
N ASP A 76 5.62 16.46 -8.73
CA ASP A 76 4.86 17.30 -7.81
C ASP A 76 4.60 16.57 -6.48
N THR A 77 3.36 16.40 -6.06
CA THR A 77 2.95 15.68 -4.84
C THR A 77 2.77 14.17 -5.06
N PHE A 78 3.00 13.68 -6.27
CA PHE A 78 2.86 12.28 -6.66
C PHE A 78 4.21 11.54 -6.65
N MET A 79 4.17 10.28 -6.23
CA MET A 79 5.31 9.37 -6.32
C MET A 79 4.88 8.04 -6.92
N ILE A 80 5.68 7.53 -7.87
CA ILE A 80 5.57 6.17 -8.37
C ILE A 80 6.85 5.41 -8.05
N ALA A 81 6.76 4.14 -7.62
CA ALA A 81 7.92 3.38 -7.17
C ALA A 81 7.82 1.90 -7.55
N GLY A 82 8.88 1.40 -8.18
CA GLY A 82 8.97 0.03 -8.66
C GLY A 82 9.63 -0.91 -7.66
N ALA A 83 8.94 -1.97 -7.25
CA ALA A 83 9.43 -3.03 -6.36
C ALA A 83 10.28 -4.09 -7.09
N GLY A 84 10.28 -4.10 -8.42
CA GLY A 84 10.88 -5.17 -9.20
C GLY A 84 10.08 -6.47 -9.12
N PHE A 85 10.80 -7.60 -9.09
CA PHE A 85 10.16 -8.92 -8.95
C PHE A 85 9.89 -9.25 -7.48
N VAL A 86 8.66 -9.68 -7.21
CA VAL A 86 8.14 -10.01 -5.87
C VAL A 86 7.57 -11.43 -5.92
N ARG A 87 7.76 -12.22 -4.86
CA ARG A 87 7.13 -13.53 -4.74
C ARG A 87 5.68 -13.37 -4.27
N GLU A 88 4.84 -14.37 -4.52
CA GLU A 88 3.43 -14.34 -4.10
C GLU A 88 3.27 -14.14 -2.59
N GLU A 89 4.08 -14.83 -1.79
CA GLU A 89 4.07 -14.72 -0.34
C GLU A 89 4.48 -13.35 0.20
N ASP A 90 5.21 -12.55 -0.61
CA ASP A 90 5.69 -11.21 -0.25
C ASP A 90 4.83 -10.09 -0.87
N ARG A 91 3.73 -10.42 -1.53
CA ARG A 91 2.88 -9.50 -2.28
C ARG A 91 2.41 -8.30 -1.45
N ASP A 92 2.02 -8.54 -0.20
CA ASP A 92 1.53 -7.50 0.70
C ASP A 92 2.60 -6.44 1.03
N SER A 93 3.88 -6.77 0.83
CA SER A 93 4.99 -5.82 1.02
C SER A 93 4.96 -4.65 0.03
N ILE A 94 4.30 -4.79 -1.13
CA ILE A 94 4.10 -3.69 -2.10
C ILE A 94 3.23 -2.60 -1.47
N GLY A 95 2.14 -2.99 -0.80
CA GLY A 95 1.26 -2.07 -0.07
C GLY A 95 1.96 -1.43 1.13
N GLN A 96 2.72 -2.21 1.89
CA GLN A 96 3.49 -1.71 3.03
C GLN A 96 4.57 -0.71 2.59
N ALA A 97 5.23 -0.94 1.44
CA ALA A 97 6.15 0.03 0.86
C ALA A 97 5.45 1.33 0.47
N ALA A 98 4.23 1.26 -0.09
CA ALA A 98 3.45 2.45 -0.41
C ALA A 98 3.05 3.24 0.85
N ASP A 99 2.60 2.55 1.91
CA ASP A 99 2.29 3.16 3.21
C ASP A 99 3.53 3.88 3.81
N TYR A 100 4.73 3.30 3.66
CA TYR A 100 5.97 3.89 4.15
C TYR A 100 6.42 5.10 3.31
N LEU A 101 6.35 5.00 1.98
CA LEU A 101 6.75 6.07 1.07
C LEU A 101 5.82 7.30 1.15
N LEU A 102 4.56 7.09 1.50
CA LEU A 102 3.58 8.17 1.71
C LEU A 102 3.93 9.09 2.90
N GLN A 103 4.78 8.61 3.83
CA GLN A 103 5.23 9.42 4.97
C GLN A 103 6.24 10.51 4.58
N ARG A 104 6.70 10.52 3.31
CA ARG A 104 7.64 11.54 2.84
C ARG A 104 6.95 12.90 2.75
N GLU A 105 7.58 13.92 3.36
CA GLU A 105 7.12 15.31 3.27
C GLU A 105 6.98 15.76 1.80
N GLY A 106 5.89 16.45 1.49
CA GLY A 106 5.57 16.97 0.17
C GLY A 106 5.00 15.91 -0.81
N ILE A 107 4.72 14.69 -0.34
CA ILE A 107 4.05 13.64 -1.13
C ILE A 107 2.68 13.37 -0.51
N ASP A 108 1.64 13.39 -1.31
CA ASP A 108 0.28 13.05 -0.89
C ASP A 108 -0.30 11.80 -1.57
N THR A 109 0.33 11.36 -2.66
CA THR A 109 -0.13 10.18 -3.41
C THR A 109 1.04 9.31 -3.87
N VAL A 110 1.02 8.03 -3.52
CA VAL A 110 2.06 7.05 -3.86
C VAL A 110 1.45 5.86 -4.56
N LEU A 111 2.06 5.45 -5.69
CA LEU A 111 1.80 4.18 -6.36
C LEU A 111 3.06 3.30 -6.29
N CYS A 112 3.00 2.20 -5.53
CA CYS A 112 4.01 1.14 -5.58
C CYS A 112 3.51 -0.01 -6.45
N TYR A 113 4.39 -0.60 -7.26
CA TYR A 113 4.05 -1.73 -8.12
C TYR A 113 5.22 -2.70 -8.28
N GLY A 114 4.91 -3.94 -8.65
CA GLY A 114 5.92 -4.96 -8.93
C GLY A 114 5.37 -6.11 -9.76
N ILE A 115 6.26 -6.92 -10.32
CA ILE A 115 5.91 -8.16 -11.01
C ILE A 115 5.87 -9.27 -9.97
N VAL A 116 4.68 -9.83 -9.75
CA VAL A 116 4.46 -10.90 -8.79
C VAL A 116 4.46 -12.24 -9.52
N ASN A 117 5.30 -13.16 -9.02
CA ASN A 117 5.41 -14.54 -9.48
C ASN A 117 5.66 -14.71 -11.00
N ASN A 118 6.22 -13.71 -11.68
CA ASN A 118 6.35 -13.59 -13.13
C ASN A 118 5.03 -13.69 -13.92
N GLN A 119 3.89 -13.58 -13.26
CA GLN A 119 2.58 -13.81 -13.89
C GLN A 119 1.77 -12.52 -14.05
N PHE A 120 1.88 -11.60 -13.10
CA PHE A 120 1.09 -10.39 -13.13
C PHE A 120 1.83 -9.19 -12.53
N ILE A 121 1.44 -7.99 -12.95
CA ILE A 121 1.83 -6.75 -12.30
C ILE A 121 0.80 -6.45 -11.22
N ASP A 122 1.27 -6.30 -10.01
CA ASP A 122 0.47 -5.91 -8.86
C ASP A 122 0.87 -4.51 -8.40
N GLY A 123 -0.09 -3.70 -8.00
CA GLY A 123 0.19 -2.36 -7.51
C GLY A 123 -0.75 -1.92 -6.41
N SER A 124 -0.21 -1.06 -5.57
CA SER A 124 -0.91 -0.46 -4.44
C SER A 124 -0.80 1.05 -4.48
N LEU A 125 -1.94 1.72 -4.51
CA LEU A 125 -2.08 3.17 -4.38
C LEU A 125 -2.38 3.52 -2.93
N ARG A 126 -1.77 4.59 -2.44
CA ARG A 126 -2.06 5.23 -1.16
C ARG A 126 -2.15 6.73 -1.35
N THR A 127 -3.09 7.38 -0.69
CA THR A 127 -3.23 8.83 -0.78
C THR A 127 -3.76 9.43 0.51
N THR A 128 -3.27 10.61 0.83
CA THR A 128 -3.82 11.53 1.84
C THR A 128 -4.53 12.71 1.18
N SER A 129 -4.52 12.77 -0.16
CA SER A 129 -5.16 13.84 -0.93
C SER A 129 -6.68 13.69 -0.90
N ASN A 130 -7.38 14.79 -0.61
CA ASN A 130 -8.84 14.84 -0.70
C ASN A 130 -9.37 14.94 -2.15
N VAL A 131 -8.47 15.11 -3.13
CA VAL A 131 -8.82 15.28 -4.55
C VAL A 131 -8.66 13.96 -5.30
N VAL A 132 -7.77 13.07 -4.83
CA VAL A 132 -7.53 11.78 -5.47
C VAL A 132 -8.50 10.75 -4.92
N GLU A 133 -9.41 10.28 -5.78
CA GLU A 133 -10.31 9.17 -5.49
C GLU A 133 -9.64 7.85 -5.95
N PRO A 134 -9.14 6.99 -5.05
CA PRO A 134 -8.36 5.81 -5.43
C PRO A 134 -9.07 4.85 -6.38
N ASP A 135 -10.37 4.63 -6.19
CA ASP A 135 -11.16 3.76 -7.07
C ASP A 135 -11.20 4.28 -8.50
N ARG A 136 -11.54 5.55 -8.65
CA ARG A 136 -11.60 6.23 -9.95
C ARG A 136 -10.21 6.32 -10.59
N PHE A 137 -9.20 6.69 -9.79
CA PHE A 137 -7.82 6.83 -10.25
C PHE A 137 -7.31 5.52 -10.87
N ILE A 138 -7.45 4.38 -10.17
CA ILE A 138 -7.00 3.08 -10.65
C ILE A 138 -7.78 2.63 -11.90
N LYS A 139 -9.10 2.81 -11.90
CA LYS A 139 -9.95 2.45 -13.04
C LYS A 139 -9.63 3.24 -14.31
N GLU A 140 -9.35 4.53 -14.17
CA GLU A 140 -8.96 5.38 -15.30
C GLU A 140 -7.50 5.16 -15.72
N LEU A 141 -6.60 4.78 -14.78
CA LEU A 141 -5.21 4.47 -15.05
C LEU A 141 -5.06 3.25 -15.96
N LEU A 142 -5.77 2.16 -15.64
CA LEU A 142 -5.58 0.86 -16.28
C LEU A 142 -6.70 0.46 -17.21
N GLY A 143 -7.87 1.07 -17.08
CA GLY A 143 -9.05 0.74 -17.89
C GLY A 143 -9.66 -0.61 -17.53
N LYS A 144 -10.23 -1.26 -18.55
CA LYS A 144 -10.94 -2.53 -18.45
C LYS A 144 -10.19 -3.64 -19.15
N GLY A 145 -10.27 -4.83 -18.57
CA GLY A 145 -9.80 -6.07 -19.16
C GLY A 145 -10.69 -6.56 -20.32
N PRO A 146 -10.28 -7.69 -20.96
CA PRO A 146 -10.95 -8.23 -22.15
C PRO A 146 -12.41 -8.62 -21.93
N HIS A 147 -12.80 -8.90 -20.69
CA HIS A 147 -14.15 -9.30 -20.32
C HIS A 147 -14.98 -8.14 -19.73
N GLY A 148 -14.46 -6.91 -19.77
CA GLY A 148 -15.14 -5.71 -19.32
C GLY A 148 -14.99 -5.38 -17.83
N GLU A 149 -14.30 -6.22 -17.06
CA GLU A 149 -13.90 -5.97 -15.67
C GLU A 149 -12.78 -4.92 -15.59
N PHE A 150 -12.72 -4.17 -14.50
CA PHE A 150 -11.58 -3.30 -14.24
C PHE A 150 -10.41 -4.09 -13.66
N TYR A 151 -9.18 -3.72 -14.03
CA TYR A 151 -7.96 -4.32 -13.47
C TYR A 151 -7.75 -4.03 -11.98
N GLY A 152 -8.50 -3.11 -11.41
CA GLY A 152 -8.42 -2.75 -10.01
C GLY A 152 -9.47 -1.74 -9.61
N GLY A 153 -9.31 -1.23 -8.39
CA GLY A 153 -10.19 -0.25 -7.79
C GLY A 153 -9.68 0.18 -6.42
N GLY A 154 -10.54 0.84 -5.65
CA GLY A 154 -10.10 1.34 -4.35
C GLY A 154 -11.24 1.73 -3.43
N ARG A 155 -10.87 2.24 -2.26
CA ARG A 155 -11.76 2.81 -1.25
C ARG A 155 -11.02 3.89 -0.48
N ALA A 156 -11.75 4.90 -0.01
CA ALA A 156 -11.21 5.96 0.84
C ALA A 156 -9.80 6.45 0.43
N ASP A 157 -8.77 5.99 1.10
CA ASP A 157 -7.37 6.38 0.97
C ASP A 157 -6.49 5.34 0.24
N LYS A 158 -7.07 4.22 -0.21
CA LYS A 158 -6.34 3.04 -0.72
C LYS A 158 -6.91 2.53 -2.03
N GLY A 159 -6.02 2.21 -2.97
CA GLY A 159 -6.36 1.52 -4.21
C GLY A 159 -5.39 0.38 -4.47
N ALA A 160 -5.82 -0.58 -5.29
CA ALA A 160 -4.98 -1.68 -5.74
C ALA A 160 -5.37 -2.12 -7.13
N PHE A 161 -4.41 -2.70 -7.85
CA PHE A 161 -4.66 -3.28 -9.15
C PHE A 161 -3.86 -4.57 -9.36
N LYS A 162 -4.34 -5.37 -10.30
CA LYS A 162 -3.66 -6.57 -10.76
C LYS A 162 -3.84 -6.69 -12.28
N GLY A 163 -2.75 -6.65 -13.02
CA GLY A 163 -2.73 -6.81 -14.48
C GLY A 163 -1.99 -8.08 -14.87
N ASP A 164 -2.61 -8.93 -15.67
CA ASP A 164 -2.02 -10.19 -16.13
C ASP A 164 -0.95 -9.92 -17.20
N LEU A 165 0.22 -10.55 -17.08
CA LEU A 165 1.28 -10.45 -18.10
C LEU A 165 1.00 -11.31 -19.35
N GLY A 166 0.06 -12.23 -19.27
CA GLY A 166 -0.32 -13.09 -20.39
C GLY A 166 0.88 -13.80 -21.02
N LEU A 167 1.08 -13.61 -22.32
CA LEU A 167 2.20 -14.21 -23.06
C LEU A 167 3.59 -13.80 -22.54
N PHE A 168 3.69 -12.60 -21.96
CA PHE A 168 4.96 -12.09 -21.45
C PHE A 168 5.45 -12.81 -20.18
N SER A 169 4.56 -13.53 -19.48
CA SER A 169 4.92 -14.33 -18.30
C SER A 169 5.93 -15.44 -18.60
N ASN A 170 6.00 -15.89 -19.86
CA ASN A 170 6.94 -16.93 -20.33
C ASN A 170 8.31 -16.36 -20.72
N ASN A 171 8.51 -15.05 -20.64
CA ASN A 171 9.79 -14.44 -20.99
C ASN A 171 10.86 -14.81 -19.96
N THR A 172 11.98 -15.39 -20.43
CA THR A 172 13.13 -15.74 -19.59
C THR A 172 14.05 -14.57 -19.29
N ASP A 173 13.99 -13.52 -20.11
CA ASP A 173 14.71 -12.27 -19.88
C ASP A 173 13.96 -11.39 -18.88
N ARG A 174 14.33 -11.52 -17.61
CA ARG A 174 13.70 -10.79 -16.50
C ARG A 174 13.98 -9.29 -16.58
N GLU A 175 15.13 -8.89 -17.07
CA GLU A 175 15.50 -7.48 -17.18
C GLU A 175 14.63 -6.79 -18.24
N LEU A 176 14.50 -7.40 -19.41
CA LEU A 176 13.62 -6.91 -20.47
C LEU A 176 12.16 -6.84 -19.99
N LEU A 177 11.67 -7.90 -19.33
CA LEU A 177 10.30 -7.94 -18.80
C LEU A 177 10.05 -6.81 -17.79
N TRP A 178 11.01 -6.60 -16.88
CA TRP A 178 10.91 -5.51 -15.91
C TRP A 178 10.91 -4.14 -16.59
N ASN A 179 11.82 -3.90 -17.53
CA ASN A 179 11.94 -2.61 -18.21
C ASN A 179 10.69 -2.25 -19.01
N ILE A 180 10.08 -3.21 -19.71
CA ILE A 180 8.82 -3.01 -20.43
C ILE A 180 7.68 -2.71 -19.43
N SER A 181 7.56 -3.53 -18.38
CA SER A 181 6.50 -3.35 -17.38
C SER A 181 6.64 -2.02 -16.65
N LYS A 182 7.86 -1.67 -16.25
CA LYS A 182 8.17 -0.41 -15.59
C LYS A 182 7.77 0.77 -16.47
N LYS A 183 8.27 0.80 -17.71
CA LYS A 183 7.94 1.88 -18.65
C LYS A 183 6.44 2.00 -18.87
N THR A 184 5.74 0.89 -19.06
CA THR A 184 4.30 0.89 -19.30
C THR A 184 3.53 1.48 -18.12
N VAL A 185 3.82 1.03 -16.89
CA VAL A 185 3.10 1.52 -15.70
C VAL A 185 3.43 2.98 -15.41
N GLU A 186 4.68 3.38 -15.58
CA GLU A 186 5.12 4.77 -15.40
C GLU A 186 4.47 5.70 -16.45
N ASP A 187 4.48 5.33 -17.73
CA ASP A 187 3.85 6.12 -18.80
C ASP A 187 2.33 6.30 -18.55
N LEU A 188 1.64 5.23 -18.14
CA LEU A 188 0.23 5.30 -17.77
C LEU A 188 0.00 6.25 -16.57
N PHE A 189 0.83 6.15 -15.56
CA PHE A 189 0.74 6.98 -14.36
C PHE A 189 0.95 8.46 -14.68
N PHE A 190 2.02 8.79 -15.39
CA PHE A 190 2.34 10.18 -15.74
C PHE A 190 1.30 10.79 -16.67
N ASN A 191 0.81 10.05 -17.66
CA ASN A 191 -0.30 10.49 -18.50
C ASN A 191 -1.56 10.78 -17.67
N LYS A 192 -1.84 9.94 -16.65
CA LYS A 192 -3.00 10.11 -15.76
C LYS A 192 -2.92 11.38 -14.93
N ILE A 193 -1.73 11.76 -14.44
CA ILE A 193 -1.53 12.99 -13.67
C ILE A 193 -1.22 14.22 -14.54
N GLY A 194 -1.27 14.08 -15.88
CA GLY A 194 -1.12 15.20 -16.83
C GLY A 194 0.32 15.66 -17.05
N ILE A 195 1.31 14.82 -16.74
CA ILE A 195 2.74 15.12 -16.94
C ILE A 195 3.23 14.37 -18.20
N ASN A 196 3.71 15.10 -19.19
CA ASN A 196 4.27 14.50 -20.39
C ASN A 196 5.68 13.92 -20.12
N ALA A 197 5.96 12.73 -20.70
CA ALA A 197 7.24 12.02 -20.56
C ALA A 197 8.49 12.85 -20.98
N GLU A 198 8.31 13.92 -21.76
CA GLU A 198 9.40 14.82 -22.17
C GLU A 198 9.86 15.78 -21.07
N GLU A 199 9.02 16.07 -20.06
CA GLU A 199 9.36 16.93 -18.93
C GLU A 199 10.17 16.18 -17.84
N GLN A 200 10.08 14.85 -17.80
CA GLN A 200 10.77 14.01 -16.81
C GLN A 200 12.28 14.08 -16.89
N ASN A 201 12.84 14.22 -18.12
CA ASN A 201 14.30 14.29 -18.34
C ASN A 201 14.92 15.61 -17.85
N ARG A 202 14.14 16.60 -17.47
CA ARG A 202 14.64 17.90 -16.97
C ARG A 202 14.73 17.98 -15.46
N THR A 203 14.09 17.06 -14.72
CA THR A 203 14.00 17.11 -13.25
C THR A 203 14.99 16.16 -12.54
N THR A 204 15.73 15.35 -13.30
CA THR A 204 16.72 14.39 -12.78
C THR A 204 18.18 14.79 -13.05
N GLY A 205 18.43 16.09 -13.34
CA GLY A 205 19.77 16.65 -13.51
C GLY A 205 20.26 17.40 -12.28
#